data_a96b60ef134b00c8ad03174f0c2621fe
#
_entry.id   a96b60ef134b00c8ad03174f0c2621fe
#
_cell.length_a   1.000
_cell.length_b   1.000
_cell.length_c   1.000
_cell.angle_alpha   90.00
_cell.angle_beta   90.00
_cell.angle_gamma   90.00
#
_symmetry.space_group_name_H-M   'P 1'
#
loop_
_entity.id
_entity.type
_entity.pdbx_description
1 polymer ?
#
loop_
_entity_poly.entity_id
_entity_poly.type
_entity_poly.pdbx_seq_one_letter_code
_entity_poly.pdbx_strand_id
1 'polypeptide(L)'
;MISLLAMQMPACVPVDDTNPDDPVTKFLGEWNVNESCRKLNYIVDIQQDPGNSAQVLIYNYGNPGPGYDPAVGLVVSNTIQVQPQTIGEGWTVSGNGTYMTNGTISWDYTLIIPPSQYDCSAAFSR
;
A
#
# COMPACT_ATOMS: atom_id res chain seq x y z
N MET A 1 -36.75 -12.86 -2.23
CA MET A 1 -37.10 -12.59 -1.81
C MET A 1 -37.10 -12.29 -1.51
N ILE A 2 -36.61 -12.17 -1.59
CA ILE A 2 -36.73 -11.79 -1.21
C ILE A 2 -36.55 -11.52 -0.89
N SER A 3 -35.89 -11.58 -1.04
CA SER A 3 -36.06 -11.21 -0.66
C SER A 3 -35.97 -10.95 -0.39
N LEU A 4 -35.44 -10.93 -0.58
CA LEU A 4 -35.61 -10.57 -0.32
C LEU A 4 -35.39 -10.27 0.01
N LEU A 5 -34.87 -10.24 -0.20
CA LEU A 5 -34.90 -9.87 0.14
C LEU A 5 -34.50 -9.55 0.40
N ALA A 6 -34.01 -9.40 0.28
CA ALA A 6 -33.83 -9.06 0.63
C ALA A 6 -33.41 -8.78 0.67
N MET A 7 -33.07 -8.68 0.43
CA MET A 7 -32.93 -8.38 0.58
C MET A 7 -32.57 -8.03 0.63
N GLN A 8 -32.08 -8.02 0.39
CA GLN A 8 -31.99 -7.70 0.45
C GLN A 8 -31.54 -7.33 0.52
N MET A 9 -31.24 -7.34 0.31
CA MET A 9 -31.04 -6.98 0.35
C MET A 9 -30.63 -6.55 0.41
N PRO A 10 -30.46 -6.64 0.39
CA PRO A 10 -30.04 -6.17 0.42
C PRO A 10 -29.60 -5.90 0.28
N ALA A 11 -29.19 -5.90 0.22
CA ALA A 11 -28.70 -5.62 0.19
C ALA A 11 -28.22 -5.41 -0.04
N CYS A 12 -28.02 -5.59 -0.20
CA CYS A 12 -27.49 -5.34 -0.36
C CYS A 12 -26.91 -5.16 -0.70
N VAL A 13 -26.77 -5.19 -0.92
CA VAL A 13 -26.13 -4.80 -1.19
C VAL A 13 -25.53 -4.56 -1.54
N PRO A 14 -25.37 -4.55 -1.77
CA PRO A 14 -24.53 -4.08 -2.14
C PRO A 14 -24.10 -3.74 -2.63
N VAL A 15 -23.82 -3.85 -2.96
CA VAL A 15 -23.27 -3.29 -3.22
C VAL A 15 -22.85 -2.90 -3.94
N ASP A 16 -22.56 -2.89 -4.27
CA ASP A 16 -22.07 -2.41 -4.74
C ASP A 16 -21.53 -2.18 -5.42
N ASP A 17 -21.24 -2.31 -5.83
CA ASP A 17 -20.70 -1.98 -6.30
C ASP A 17 -19.84 -1.74 -6.76
N THR A 18 -20.36 -0.59 -8.20
CA THR A 18 -19.03 -0.41 -7.91
C THR A 18 -18.48 -1.42 -7.05
N ASN A 19 -17.49 -1.64 -7.16
CA ASN A 19 -17.05 -2.59 -6.20
C ASN A 19 -16.48 -1.91 -4.97
N PRO A 20 -17.36 -1.51 -4.09
CA PRO A 20 -16.89 -0.87 -2.88
C PRO A 20 -16.03 -1.78 -2.05
N ASP A 21 -16.05 -3.07 -2.38
CA ASP A 21 -15.30 -4.05 -1.62
C ASP A 21 -13.95 -4.37 -2.23
N ASP A 22 -13.56 -3.65 -3.27
CA ASP A 22 -12.21 -3.81 -3.83
C ASP A 22 -11.20 -3.32 -2.80
N PRO A 23 -10.39 -4.21 -2.21
CA PRO A 23 -9.48 -3.81 -1.15
C PRO A 23 -8.33 -2.93 -1.63
N VAL A 24 -8.07 -2.90 -2.93
CA VAL A 24 -6.95 -2.14 -3.49
C VAL A 24 -7.26 -0.65 -3.58
N THR A 25 -8.50 -0.30 -3.94
CA THR A 25 -8.86 1.07 -4.31
C THR A 25 -8.49 2.10 -3.23
N LYS A 26 -8.68 1.77 -1.97
CA LYS A 26 -8.42 2.71 -0.87
C LYS A 26 -6.95 3.05 -0.72
N PHE A 27 -6.05 2.24 -1.29
CA PHE A 27 -4.62 2.48 -1.21
C PHE A 27 -4.07 3.29 -2.37
N LEU A 28 -4.83 3.44 -3.46
CA LEU A 28 -4.31 4.02 -4.69
C LEU A 28 -4.14 5.53 -4.59
N GLY A 29 -3.15 6.05 -5.30
CA GLY A 29 -2.87 7.47 -5.42
C GLY A 29 -1.63 7.89 -4.65
N GLU A 30 -1.46 9.20 -4.53
CA GLU A 30 -0.31 9.77 -3.86
C GLU A 30 -0.51 9.85 -2.35
N TRP A 31 0.55 9.56 -1.62
CA TRP A 31 0.57 9.63 -0.17
C TRP A 31 1.79 10.43 0.28
N ASN A 32 1.58 11.25 1.30
CA ASN A 32 2.68 11.92 1.99
C ASN A 32 3.22 10.97 3.04
N VAL A 33 4.52 10.73 3.02
CA VAL A 33 5.18 9.81 3.95
C VAL A 33 5.92 10.60 4.99
N ASN A 34 5.67 10.29 6.25
CA ASN A 34 6.41 10.83 7.38
C ASN A 34 7.16 9.66 8.02
N GLU A 35 8.45 9.59 7.76
CA GLU A 35 9.30 8.47 8.16
C GLU A 35 10.07 8.80 9.43
N SER A 36 10.07 7.84 10.37
CA SER A 36 10.70 8.07 11.68
C SER A 36 12.21 7.82 11.69
N CYS A 37 12.68 6.77 11.01
CA CYS A 37 14.07 6.30 11.18
C CYS A 37 15.11 7.27 10.63
N ARG A 38 14.84 7.87 9.47
CA ARG A 38 15.74 8.85 8.84
C ARG A 38 15.17 10.26 8.91
N LYS A 39 13.99 10.42 9.49
CA LYS A 39 13.30 11.72 9.67
C LYS A 39 13.07 12.42 8.36
N LEU A 40 12.56 11.67 7.38
CA LEU A 40 12.29 12.18 6.04
C LEU A 40 10.79 12.35 5.80
N ASN A 41 10.47 13.33 4.95
CA ASN A 41 9.13 13.47 4.39
C ASN A 41 9.27 13.40 2.88
N TYR A 42 8.44 12.56 2.25
CA TYR A 42 8.46 12.40 0.80
C TYR A 42 7.11 11.88 0.33
N ILE A 43 6.96 11.75 -0.97
CA ILE A 43 5.72 11.29 -1.58
C ILE A 43 5.95 9.94 -2.23
N VAL A 44 5.02 9.02 -2.01
CA VAL A 44 4.94 7.78 -2.79
C VAL A 44 3.66 7.81 -3.61
N ASP A 45 3.66 7.06 -4.71
CA ASP A 45 2.49 6.91 -5.56
C ASP A 45 2.18 5.42 -5.66
N ILE A 46 0.99 5.04 -5.20
CA ILE A 46 0.55 3.64 -5.22
C ILE A 46 -0.40 3.47 -6.39
N GLN A 47 -0.04 2.56 -7.30
CA GLN A 47 -0.83 2.25 -8.47
C GLN A 47 -1.19 0.78 -8.50
N GLN A 48 -2.32 0.45 -9.09
CA GLN A 48 -2.69 -0.94 -9.26
C GLN A 48 -1.79 -1.59 -10.31
N ASP A 49 -1.35 -2.82 -10.04
CA ASP A 49 -0.60 -3.59 -11.01
C ASP A 49 -1.56 -4.01 -12.12
N PRO A 50 -1.33 -3.62 -13.38
CA PRO A 50 -2.24 -3.99 -14.46
C PRO A 50 -2.31 -5.49 -14.73
N GLY A 51 -1.29 -6.23 -14.30
CA GLY A 51 -1.24 -7.68 -14.49
C GLY A 51 -1.79 -8.50 -13.33
N ASN A 52 -2.14 -7.86 -12.20
CA ASN A 52 -2.61 -8.58 -11.02
C ASN A 52 -3.46 -7.67 -10.15
N SER A 53 -4.75 -7.98 -10.06
CA SER A 53 -5.71 -7.11 -9.36
C SER A 53 -5.50 -7.06 -7.84
N ALA A 54 -4.75 -7.99 -7.27
CA ALA A 54 -4.45 -8.01 -5.84
C ALA A 54 -3.12 -7.36 -5.49
N GLN A 55 -2.37 -6.88 -6.50
CA GLN A 55 -1.06 -6.28 -6.28
C GLN A 55 -1.06 -4.80 -6.62
N VAL A 56 -0.20 -4.08 -5.92
CA VAL A 56 0.03 -2.67 -6.19
C VAL A 56 1.51 -2.45 -6.46
N LEU A 57 1.79 -1.36 -7.18
CA LEU A 57 3.15 -0.88 -7.44
C LEU A 57 3.33 0.40 -6.65
N ILE A 58 4.32 0.42 -5.77
CA ILE A 58 4.56 1.55 -4.88
C ILE A 58 5.78 2.29 -5.38
N TYR A 59 5.57 3.41 -6.06
CA TYR A 59 6.65 4.20 -6.63
C TYR A 59 7.28 5.07 -5.54
N ASN A 60 8.60 5.12 -5.53
CA ASN A 60 9.40 5.85 -4.56
C ASN A 60 9.35 5.27 -3.15
N TYR A 61 9.15 3.97 -3.03
CA TYR A 61 9.11 3.29 -1.73
C TYR A 61 10.47 3.41 -1.05
N GLY A 62 10.49 3.99 0.14
CA GLY A 62 11.73 4.24 0.87
C GLY A 62 12.49 5.48 0.42
N ASN A 63 11.97 6.23 -0.54
CA ASN A 63 12.55 7.46 -1.07
C ASN A 63 13.88 7.27 -1.80
N PRO A 64 13.99 6.29 -2.72
CA PRO A 64 15.23 6.14 -3.49
C PRO A 64 15.41 7.20 -4.58
N GLY A 65 14.31 7.88 -4.97
CA GLY A 65 14.34 8.86 -6.02
C GLY A 65 14.03 8.27 -7.40
N PRO A 66 14.18 9.07 -8.46
CA PRO A 66 13.88 8.61 -9.81
C PRO A 66 14.87 7.53 -10.27
N GLY A 67 14.42 6.68 -11.18
CA GLY A 67 15.27 5.65 -11.76
C GLY A 67 15.23 4.31 -11.02
N TYR A 68 14.49 4.24 -9.91
CA TYR A 68 14.32 2.97 -9.18
C TYR A 68 12.98 2.33 -9.56
N ASP A 69 12.95 1.00 -9.48
CA ASP A 69 11.72 0.25 -9.72
C ASP A 69 10.72 0.48 -8.58
N PRO A 70 9.42 0.39 -8.87
CA PRO A 70 8.44 0.39 -7.79
C PRO A 70 8.56 -0.88 -6.95
N ALA A 71 8.23 -0.77 -5.67
CA ALA A 71 8.08 -1.95 -4.83
C ALA A 71 6.74 -2.60 -5.14
N VAL A 72 6.72 -3.92 -5.19
CA VAL A 72 5.49 -4.69 -5.44
C VAL A 72 4.90 -5.09 -4.09
N GLY A 73 3.64 -4.73 -3.87
CA GLY A 73 2.93 -5.07 -2.65
C GLY A 73 1.70 -5.91 -2.93
N LEU A 74 1.45 -6.88 -2.07
CA LEU A 74 0.25 -7.70 -2.13
C LEU A 74 -0.77 -7.14 -1.14
N VAL A 75 -1.97 -6.85 -1.64
CA VAL A 75 -3.05 -6.32 -0.81
C VAL A 75 -3.90 -7.47 -0.31
N VAL A 76 -4.04 -7.54 1.01
CA VAL A 76 -4.91 -8.51 1.68
C VAL A 76 -5.74 -7.72 2.69
N SER A 77 -7.03 -7.58 2.41
CA SER A 77 -7.95 -6.84 3.28
C SER A 77 -7.45 -5.40 3.50
N ASN A 78 -7.06 -5.04 4.71
CA ASN A 78 -6.60 -3.69 5.07
C ASN A 78 -5.09 -3.57 5.13
N THR A 79 -4.36 -4.53 4.56
CA THR A 79 -2.91 -4.52 4.63
C THR A 79 -2.28 -4.60 3.24
N ILE A 80 -1.09 -4.04 3.13
CA ILE A 80 -0.20 -4.24 1.99
C ILE A 80 1.04 -4.94 2.52
N GLN A 81 1.43 -6.05 1.88
CA GLN A 81 2.63 -6.78 2.24
C GLN A 81 3.66 -6.63 1.14
N VAL A 82 4.81 -6.08 1.49
CA VAL A 82 5.95 -5.94 0.57
C VAL A 82 6.97 -6.98 0.97
N GLN A 83 7.06 -8.06 0.18
CA GLN A 83 8.03 -9.10 0.42
C GLN A 83 9.44 -8.57 0.11
N PRO A 84 10.50 -9.12 0.74
CA PRO A 84 11.87 -8.68 0.44
C PRO A 84 12.14 -8.72 -1.06
N GLN A 85 12.58 -7.60 -1.60
CA GLN A 85 12.82 -7.46 -3.04
C GLN A 85 13.82 -6.35 -3.30
N THR A 86 14.50 -6.44 -4.44
CA THR A 86 15.45 -5.44 -4.89
C THR A 86 14.76 -4.48 -5.85
N ILE A 87 14.90 -3.19 -5.60
CA ILE A 87 14.27 -2.15 -6.45
C ILE A 87 15.28 -1.39 -7.30
N GLY A 88 16.55 -1.82 -7.28
CA GLY A 88 17.63 -1.25 -8.09
C GLY A 88 18.78 -0.78 -7.24
N GLU A 89 19.95 -0.61 -7.84
CA GLU A 89 21.18 -0.05 -7.24
C GLU A 89 21.52 -0.66 -5.88
N GLY A 90 21.20 -1.93 -5.69
CA GLY A 90 21.50 -2.62 -4.44
C GLY A 90 20.52 -2.36 -3.30
N TRP A 91 19.46 -1.60 -3.51
CA TRP A 91 18.43 -1.41 -2.47
C TRP A 91 17.56 -2.64 -2.36
N THR A 92 17.45 -3.18 -1.15
CA THR A 92 16.50 -4.24 -0.84
C THR A 92 15.46 -3.67 0.13
N VAL A 93 14.20 -3.89 -0.16
CA VAL A 93 13.09 -3.34 0.62
C VAL A 93 12.12 -4.43 1.01
N SER A 94 11.44 -4.22 2.14
CA SER A 94 10.34 -5.07 2.58
C SER A 94 9.47 -4.27 3.55
N GLY A 95 8.31 -4.79 3.90
CA GLY A 95 7.50 -4.14 4.92
C GLY A 95 6.03 -4.48 4.85
N ASN A 96 5.27 -3.87 5.75
CA ASN A 96 3.84 -4.03 5.86
C ASN A 96 3.18 -2.69 6.15
N GLY A 97 2.08 -2.42 5.47
CA GLY A 97 1.26 -1.24 5.73
C GLY A 97 -0.16 -1.66 6.11
N THR A 98 -0.73 -0.98 7.08
CA THR A 98 -2.10 -1.21 7.54
C THR A 98 -2.92 0.04 7.38
N TYR A 99 -4.04 -0.08 6.67
CA TYR A 99 -4.98 1.03 6.49
C TYR A 99 -5.75 1.24 7.79
N MET A 100 -5.68 2.47 8.31
CA MET A 100 -6.26 2.81 9.60
C MET A 100 -7.64 3.45 9.41
N THR A 101 -8.44 3.42 10.47
CA THR A 101 -9.80 3.97 10.43
C THR A 101 -9.85 5.46 10.15
N ASN A 102 -8.75 6.19 10.43
CA ASN A 102 -8.67 7.62 10.16
C ASN A 102 -8.22 7.94 8.73
N GLY A 103 -8.08 6.91 7.88
CA GLY A 103 -7.70 7.11 6.48
C GLY A 103 -6.21 7.21 6.22
N THR A 104 -5.37 6.95 7.21
CA THR A 104 -3.92 6.89 7.03
C THR A 104 -3.46 5.45 6.88
N ILE A 105 -2.21 5.26 6.46
CA ILE A 105 -1.60 3.94 6.44
C ILE A 105 -0.42 3.95 7.41
N SER A 106 -0.43 3.00 8.34
CA SER A 106 0.68 2.81 9.27
C SER A 106 1.63 1.77 8.69
N TRP A 107 2.90 2.13 8.52
CA TRP A 107 3.90 1.26 7.89
C TRP A 107 5.01 0.89 8.86
N ASP A 108 5.44 -0.37 8.77
CA ASP A 108 6.70 -0.85 9.31
C ASP A 108 7.46 -1.46 8.16
N TYR A 109 8.70 -1.04 7.94
CA TYR A 109 9.46 -1.50 6.79
C TYR A 109 10.95 -1.52 7.07
N THR A 110 11.66 -2.29 6.25
CA THR A 110 13.11 -2.42 6.32
C THR A 110 13.71 -2.02 4.99
N LEU A 111 14.74 -1.19 5.05
CA LEU A 111 15.55 -0.80 3.90
C LEU A 111 16.96 -1.29 4.12
N ILE A 112 17.49 -2.01 3.15
CA ILE A 112 18.89 -2.41 3.16
C ILE A 112 19.58 -1.67 2.03
N ILE A 113 20.38 -0.69 2.41
CA ILE A 113 21.14 0.15 1.49
C ILE A 113 22.60 -0.07 1.91
N PRO A 114 23.28 -1.08 1.32
CA PRO A 114 24.60 -1.51 1.81
C PRO A 114 25.58 -0.34 2.00
N PRO A 115 26.31 -0.33 3.10
CA PRO A 115 26.39 -1.39 4.12
C PRO A 115 25.36 -1.24 5.25
N SER A 116 24.36 -0.38 5.11
CA SER A 116 23.43 -0.01 6.20
C SER A 116 22.10 -0.72 6.06
N GLN A 117 21.46 -0.95 7.21
CA GLN A 117 20.10 -1.44 7.28
C GLN A 117 19.29 -0.49 8.17
N TYR A 118 18.09 -0.14 7.73
CA TYR A 118 17.19 0.74 8.47
C TYR A 118 15.88 0.01 8.70
N ASP A 119 15.50 -0.12 9.97
CA ASP A 119 14.19 -0.61 10.35
C ASP A 119 13.35 0.60 10.73
N CYS A 120 12.34 0.86 9.90
CA CYS A 120 11.63 2.13 9.93
C CYS A 120 10.15 1.95 10.21
N SER A 121 9.56 2.98 10.79
CA SER A 121 8.12 3.12 10.77
C SER A 121 7.76 4.45 10.12
N ALA A 122 6.58 4.50 9.53
CA ALA A 122 6.12 5.69 8.85
C ALA A 122 4.60 5.78 8.88
N ALA A 123 4.11 7.00 8.72
CA ALA A 123 2.68 7.24 8.51
C ALA A 123 2.51 7.82 7.10
N PHE A 124 1.61 7.20 6.34
CA PHE A 124 1.21 7.72 5.03
C PHE A 124 -0.10 8.46 5.22
N SER A 125 -0.15 9.70 4.75
CA SER A 125 -1.35 10.53 4.86
C SER A 125 -1.60 11.28 3.56
N ARG A 126 -2.83 11.80 3.42
CA ARG A 126 -3.21 12.60 2.26
C ARG A 126 -4.46 13.43 2.53
#